data_ee4c43a73c2bc26bea37a0a1b812211d
#
_entry.id   ee4c43a73c2bc26bea37a0a1b812211d
#
_cell.length_a   1.000
_cell.length_b   1.000
_cell.length_c   1.000
_cell.angle_alpha   90.00
_cell.angle_beta   90.00
_cell.angle_gamma   90.00
#
_symmetry.space_group_name_H-M   'P 1'
#
loop_
_entity.id
_entity.type
_entity.pdbx_description
1 polymer ?
#
loop_
_entity_poly.entity_id
_entity_poly.type
_entity_poly.pdbx_seq_one_letter_code
_entity_poly.pdbx_strand_id
1 'polypeptide(L)'
;MLKNIAREQYTEAIRMAWPAVLESVFVSLAGIIDTLMVSSMGTYAVAATGLILQPKFLSLSFFFAINVAVSALVARRLGQNNRRNANQVLVTSLMVVILLCIALTVVTVIFANPLIALCGSNADTHEGAVIYFRVIQIGMIFNVLSLVINAAQRGAGNTKIAMVTNVTSSIVNIIFNYLLIGGNFGFPKWGLFGAAFATVLGTVFACGMSIQSLFKKDSYVSIPYILEEKIKPDFGAFNAIQKLGANILFENWAMRVGFMTTAVLAAKLGTDQFAAYQVGMNILSLGFAFGDGMQVAAVSLIGKSLGQQKPELAKTYGHACQLIGVVISVIFAIVLLVGGRTLNQFFFADESVIEMGVMIARFVAVIVLFQISQIIYGGCLRGAGDVKYTLVVALISVTIIRPILTWVLTSVFSLGLVGIWLGVLSDQLTRFTLLRIRFHQGKWVEYKI
;
A
#
# COMPACT_ATOMS: atom_id res chain seq x y z
N MET A 1 17.13 -9.01 25.53
CA MET A 1 17.24 -8.93 24.05
C MET A 1 17.50 -7.53 23.50
N LEU A 2 16.91 -6.47 24.05
CA LEU A 2 17.12 -5.08 23.57
C LEU A 2 18.55 -4.51 23.80
N LYS A 3 19.33 -5.07 24.69
CA LYS A 3 20.70 -4.59 25.02
C LYS A 3 21.79 -4.86 23.95
N ASN A 4 21.52 -5.70 22.96
CA ASN A 4 22.54 -6.14 21.98
C ASN A 4 22.32 -5.61 20.56
N ILE A 5 21.38 -4.68 20.34
CA ILE A 5 21.22 -4.05 19.03
C ILE A 5 22.21 -2.90 18.97
N ALA A 6 23.27 -3.03 18.16
CA ALA A 6 24.26 -1.98 18.01
C ALA A 6 23.61 -0.74 17.35
N ARG A 7 24.11 0.45 17.71
CA ARG A 7 23.65 1.74 17.15
C ARG A 7 23.60 1.74 15.60
N GLU A 8 24.47 0.98 15.00
CA GLU A 8 24.59 0.84 13.56
C GLU A 8 23.32 0.23 12.92
N GLN A 9 22.74 -0.84 13.52
CA GLN A 9 21.52 -1.49 13.00
C GLN A 9 20.31 -0.56 13.09
N TYR A 10 20.18 0.23 14.16
CA TYR A 10 19.13 1.24 14.24
C TYR A 10 19.28 2.31 13.17
N THR A 11 20.52 2.79 12.98
CA THR A 11 20.82 3.82 11.97
C THR A 11 20.50 3.31 10.56
N GLU A 12 20.87 2.07 10.23
CA GLU A 12 20.56 1.47 8.93
C GLU A 12 19.03 1.28 8.76
N ALA A 13 18.33 0.79 9.79
CA ALA A 13 16.88 0.64 9.75
C ALA A 13 16.16 1.99 9.55
N ILE A 14 16.55 3.03 10.28
CA ILE A 14 16.00 4.38 10.11
C ILE A 14 16.32 4.91 8.71
N ARG A 15 17.56 4.79 8.25
CA ARG A 15 17.99 5.26 6.92
C ARG A 15 17.20 4.64 5.79
N MET A 16 16.76 3.40 5.93
CA MET A 16 15.92 2.71 4.94
C MET A 16 14.43 3.03 5.10
N ALA A 17 13.97 3.20 6.34
CA ALA A 17 12.56 3.40 6.63
C ALA A 17 12.09 4.83 6.34
N TRP A 18 12.88 5.88 6.73
CA TRP A 18 12.40 7.25 6.65
C TRP A 18 11.98 7.70 5.23
N PRO A 19 12.68 7.31 4.13
CA PRO A 19 12.22 7.70 2.81
C PRO A 19 10.90 7.02 2.44
N ALA A 20 10.73 5.73 2.80
CA ALA A 20 9.52 4.98 2.52
C ALA A 20 8.33 5.49 3.36
N VAL A 21 8.54 5.89 4.60
CA VAL A 21 7.52 6.51 5.44
C VAL A 21 7.08 7.87 4.86
N LEU A 22 8.03 8.73 4.52
CA LEU A 22 7.72 10.01 3.88
C LEU A 22 6.98 9.82 2.55
N GLU A 23 7.42 8.89 1.71
CA GLU A 23 6.74 8.53 0.48
C GLU A 23 5.28 8.19 0.73
N SER A 24 4.99 7.28 1.67
CA SER A 24 3.63 6.82 1.97
C SER A 24 2.75 7.95 2.49
N VAL A 25 3.28 8.81 3.35
CA VAL A 25 2.57 9.99 3.87
C VAL A 25 2.27 10.99 2.75
N PHE A 26 3.27 11.31 1.91
CA PHE A 26 3.08 12.23 0.78
C PHE A 26 2.05 11.72 -0.23
N VAL A 27 2.11 10.44 -0.59
CA VAL A 27 1.14 9.80 -1.50
C VAL A 27 -0.27 9.85 -0.91
N SER A 28 -0.42 9.63 0.40
CA SER A 28 -1.72 9.73 1.07
C SER A 28 -2.26 11.16 1.06
N LEU A 29 -1.42 12.15 1.36
CA LEU A 29 -1.79 13.57 1.30
C LEU A 29 -2.14 14.01 -0.12
N ALA A 30 -1.36 13.58 -1.11
CA ALA A 30 -1.63 13.87 -2.51
C ALA A 30 -2.99 13.32 -2.96
N GLY A 31 -3.37 12.12 -2.51
CA GLY A 31 -4.70 11.55 -2.76
C GLY A 31 -5.85 12.38 -2.17
N ILE A 32 -5.66 12.98 -0.99
CA ILE A 32 -6.63 13.90 -0.39
C ILE A 32 -6.74 15.18 -1.24
N ILE A 33 -5.62 15.77 -1.63
CA ILE A 33 -5.58 16.97 -2.48
C ILE A 33 -6.25 16.69 -3.84
N ASP A 34 -5.96 15.55 -4.46
CA ASP A 34 -6.58 15.12 -5.71
C ASP A 34 -8.12 15.06 -5.60
N THR A 35 -8.62 14.46 -4.51
CA THR A 35 -10.06 14.40 -4.23
C THR A 35 -10.66 15.80 -4.03
N LEU A 36 -9.97 16.70 -3.33
CA LEU A 36 -10.42 18.07 -3.13
C LEU A 36 -10.46 18.86 -4.45
N MET A 37 -9.47 18.66 -5.32
CA MET A 37 -9.45 19.31 -6.65
C MET A 37 -10.58 18.80 -7.54
N VAL A 38 -10.85 17.49 -7.54
CA VAL A 38 -11.99 16.89 -8.26
C VAL A 38 -13.32 17.37 -7.70
N SER A 39 -13.44 17.59 -6.39
CA SER A 39 -14.67 18.06 -5.76
C SER A 39 -15.11 19.46 -6.22
N SER A 40 -14.16 20.27 -6.74
CA SER A 40 -14.47 21.57 -7.34
C SER A 40 -15.36 21.52 -8.58
N MET A 41 -15.45 20.34 -9.23
CA MET A 41 -16.33 20.11 -10.38
C MET A 41 -17.76 19.72 -9.99
N GLY A 42 -18.01 19.47 -8.71
CA GLY A 42 -19.31 19.04 -8.18
C GLY A 42 -19.34 17.59 -7.69
N THR A 43 -20.43 17.23 -7.05
CA THR A 43 -20.59 15.91 -6.41
C THR A 43 -20.56 14.75 -7.41
N TYR A 44 -21.02 14.96 -8.65
CA TYR A 44 -20.99 13.94 -9.71
C TYR A 44 -19.55 13.48 -10.02
N ALA A 45 -18.58 14.40 -10.01
CA ALA A 45 -17.20 14.09 -10.33
C ALA A 45 -16.52 13.27 -9.21
N VAL A 46 -16.81 13.60 -7.96
CA VAL A 46 -16.36 12.84 -6.80
C VAL A 46 -16.97 11.42 -6.82
N ALA A 47 -18.28 11.32 -7.12
CA ALA A 47 -18.94 10.04 -7.25
C ALA A 47 -18.35 9.20 -8.39
N ALA A 48 -18.13 9.79 -9.57
CA ALA A 48 -17.53 9.11 -10.71
C ALA A 48 -16.12 8.59 -10.43
N THR A 49 -15.25 9.40 -9.77
CA THR A 49 -13.92 8.95 -9.37
C THR A 49 -13.95 7.90 -8.25
N GLY A 50 -14.91 7.97 -7.34
CA GLY A 50 -15.14 6.98 -6.30
C GLY A 50 -15.51 5.60 -6.85
N LEU A 51 -16.38 5.55 -7.88
CA LEU A 51 -16.83 4.31 -8.51
C LEU A 51 -15.68 3.49 -9.10
N ILE A 52 -14.66 4.14 -9.63
CA ILE A 52 -13.53 3.46 -10.27
C ILE A 52 -12.50 2.91 -9.28
N LEU A 53 -12.54 3.32 -8.00
CA LEU A 53 -11.53 2.91 -7.02
C LEU A 53 -11.45 1.39 -6.87
N GLN A 54 -12.60 0.71 -6.82
CA GLN A 54 -12.62 -0.75 -6.62
C GLN A 54 -12.04 -1.51 -7.83
N PRO A 55 -12.50 -1.30 -9.08
CA PRO A 55 -11.92 -1.98 -10.24
C PRO A 55 -10.44 -1.59 -10.48
N LYS A 56 -10.05 -0.35 -10.20
CA LYS A 56 -8.64 0.10 -10.25
C LYS A 56 -7.79 -0.67 -9.24
N PHE A 57 -8.22 -0.76 -7.98
CA PHE A 57 -7.47 -1.49 -6.95
C PHE A 57 -7.42 -2.99 -7.20
N LEU A 58 -8.49 -3.58 -7.78
CA LEU A 58 -8.48 -4.98 -8.17
C LEU A 58 -7.38 -5.24 -9.22
N SER A 59 -7.29 -4.40 -10.23
CA SER A 59 -6.23 -4.47 -11.25
C SER A 59 -4.84 -4.26 -10.64
N LEU A 60 -4.67 -3.26 -9.75
CA LEU A 60 -3.39 -2.96 -9.12
C LEU A 60 -2.92 -4.02 -8.12
N SER A 61 -3.83 -4.82 -7.55
CA SER A 61 -3.48 -5.85 -6.56
C SER A 61 -2.49 -6.88 -7.08
N PHE A 62 -2.57 -7.23 -8.36
CA PHE A 62 -1.59 -8.10 -9.02
C PHE A 62 -0.19 -7.51 -9.00
N PHE A 63 -0.08 -6.22 -9.32
CA PHE A 63 1.20 -5.53 -9.40
C PHE A 63 1.78 -5.22 -8.02
N PHE A 64 0.95 -4.94 -7.03
CA PHE A 64 1.41 -4.81 -5.63
C PHE A 64 1.96 -6.12 -5.09
N ALA A 65 1.37 -7.25 -5.45
CA ALA A 65 1.88 -8.56 -5.06
C ALA A 65 3.26 -8.84 -5.70
N ILE A 66 3.41 -8.55 -7.00
CA ILE A 66 4.70 -8.67 -7.70
C ILE A 66 5.75 -7.70 -7.11
N ASN A 67 5.35 -6.47 -6.79
CA ASN A 67 6.21 -5.45 -6.17
C ASN A 67 6.88 -5.98 -4.88
N VAL A 68 6.10 -6.54 -3.96
CA VAL A 68 6.64 -7.09 -2.70
C VAL A 68 7.54 -8.29 -2.96
N ALA A 69 7.13 -9.19 -3.88
CA ALA A 69 7.93 -10.35 -4.26
C ALA A 69 9.29 -9.95 -4.86
N VAL A 70 9.31 -8.99 -5.78
CA VAL A 70 10.55 -8.47 -6.40
C VAL A 70 11.47 -7.84 -5.36
N SER A 71 10.93 -7.01 -4.46
CA SER A 71 11.71 -6.38 -3.39
C SER A 71 12.37 -7.43 -2.48
N ALA A 72 11.64 -8.46 -2.07
CA ALA A 72 12.16 -9.55 -1.23
C ALA A 72 13.24 -10.37 -1.95
N LEU A 73 13.00 -10.74 -3.23
CA LEU A 73 13.94 -11.52 -4.03
C LEU A 73 15.23 -10.76 -4.31
N VAL A 74 15.14 -9.49 -4.74
CA VAL A 74 16.33 -8.66 -5.00
C VAL A 74 17.13 -8.45 -3.71
N ALA A 75 16.47 -8.18 -2.57
CA ALA A 75 17.13 -8.06 -1.29
C ALA A 75 17.89 -9.35 -0.89
N ARG A 76 17.28 -10.51 -1.14
CA ARG A 76 17.90 -11.81 -0.90
C ARG A 76 19.13 -12.00 -1.77
N ARG A 77 19.05 -11.70 -3.09
CA ARG A 77 20.17 -11.80 -4.03
C ARG A 77 21.28 -10.78 -3.73
N LEU A 78 20.92 -9.58 -3.26
CA LEU A 78 21.89 -8.61 -2.74
C LEU A 78 22.68 -9.19 -1.56
N GLY A 79 21.99 -9.81 -0.60
CA GLY A 79 22.65 -10.46 0.53
C GLY A 79 23.59 -11.59 0.15
N GLN A 80 23.24 -12.35 -0.92
CA GLN A 80 24.05 -13.42 -1.50
C GLN A 80 25.22 -12.90 -2.38
N ASN A 81 25.35 -11.58 -2.54
CA ASN A 81 26.27 -10.94 -3.49
C ASN A 81 26.11 -11.43 -4.93
N ASN A 82 24.91 -11.86 -5.31
CA ASN A 82 24.60 -12.39 -6.63
C ASN A 82 23.89 -11.33 -7.50
N ARG A 83 24.70 -10.41 -8.05
CA ARG A 83 24.21 -9.28 -8.85
C ARG A 83 23.50 -9.76 -10.12
N ARG A 84 24.00 -10.85 -10.76
CA ARG A 84 23.39 -11.40 -11.97
C ARG A 84 21.96 -11.85 -11.72
N ASN A 85 21.72 -12.65 -10.69
CA ASN A 85 20.37 -13.13 -10.38
C ASN A 85 19.44 -12.02 -9.91
N ALA A 86 19.95 -10.98 -9.23
CA ALA A 86 19.13 -9.80 -8.89
C ALA A 86 18.63 -9.07 -10.14
N ASN A 87 19.48 -8.91 -11.16
CA ASN A 87 19.09 -8.30 -12.45
C ASN A 87 18.21 -9.23 -13.30
N GLN A 88 18.36 -10.57 -13.19
CA GLN A 88 17.42 -11.53 -13.78
C GLN A 88 16.02 -11.39 -13.19
N VAL A 89 15.89 -11.22 -11.86
CA VAL A 89 14.60 -10.95 -11.21
C VAL A 89 13.98 -9.67 -11.77
N LEU A 90 14.75 -8.58 -11.93
CA LEU A 90 14.24 -7.33 -12.52
C LEU A 90 13.75 -7.54 -13.95
N VAL A 91 14.57 -8.13 -14.82
CA VAL A 91 14.22 -8.33 -16.25
C VAL A 91 12.99 -9.23 -16.40
N THR A 92 12.96 -10.33 -15.65
CA THR A 92 11.82 -11.27 -15.66
C THR A 92 10.55 -10.60 -15.15
N SER A 93 10.64 -9.83 -14.05
CA SER A 93 9.48 -9.12 -13.51
C SER A 93 8.96 -8.03 -14.45
N LEU A 94 9.84 -7.28 -15.12
CA LEU A 94 9.43 -6.29 -16.13
C LEU A 94 8.68 -6.96 -17.29
N MET A 95 9.16 -8.08 -17.79
CA MET A 95 8.48 -8.84 -18.84
C MET A 95 7.08 -9.30 -18.37
N VAL A 96 6.99 -9.89 -17.18
CA VAL A 96 5.73 -10.39 -16.61
C VAL A 96 4.72 -9.26 -16.42
N VAL A 97 5.14 -8.11 -15.85
CA VAL A 97 4.21 -7.02 -15.60
C VAL A 97 3.77 -6.31 -16.87
N ILE A 98 4.63 -6.23 -17.91
CA ILE A 98 4.23 -5.67 -19.20
C ILE A 98 3.15 -6.56 -19.85
N LEU A 99 3.37 -7.87 -19.93
CA LEU A 99 2.41 -8.81 -20.50
C LEU A 99 1.09 -8.82 -19.73
N LEU A 100 1.17 -8.89 -18.40
CA LEU A 100 -0.01 -8.86 -17.54
C LEU A 100 -0.76 -7.52 -17.63
N CYS A 101 -0.02 -6.39 -17.68
CA CYS A 101 -0.61 -5.06 -17.80
C CYS A 101 -1.33 -4.90 -19.13
N ILE A 102 -0.73 -5.32 -20.25
CA ILE A 102 -1.37 -5.27 -21.56
C ILE A 102 -2.65 -6.11 -21.54
N ALA A 103 -2.60 -7.36 -21.04
CA ALA A 103 -3.77 -8.23 -20.98
C ALA A 103 -4.89 -7.62 -20.12
N LEU A 104 -4.57 -7.14 -18.91
CA LEU A 104 -5.54 -6.50 -18.02
C LEU A 104 -6.09 -5.21 -18.61
N THR A 105 -5.26 -4.36 -19.23
CA THR A 105 -5.69 -3.12 -19.86
C THR A 105 -6.67 -3.39 -20.99
N VAL A 106 -6.35 -4.33 -21.89
CA VAL A 106 -7.23 -4.71 -22.99
C VAL A 106 -8.59 -5.18 -22.47
N VAL A 107 -8.59 -6.11 -21.50
CA VAL A 107 -9.83 -6.62 -20.91
C VAL A 107 -10.63 -5.51 -20.23
N THR A 108 -9.98 -4.72 -19.36
CA THR A 108 -10.70 -3.70 -18.57
C THR A 108 -11.16 -2.50 -19.40
N VAL A 109 -10.45 -2.14 -20.47
CA VAL A 109 -10.89 -1.06 -21.39
C VAL A 109 -12.05 -1.50 -22.27
N ILE A 110 -12.03 -2.75 -22.77
CA ILE A 110 -13.16 -3.31 -23.57
C ILE A 110 -14.41 -3.43 -22.69
N PHE A 111 -14.26 -3.96 -21.49
CA PHE A 111 -15.37 -4.18 -20.55
C PHE A 111 -15.59 -3.01 -19.58
N ALA A 112 -15.07 -1.79 -19.87
CA ALA A 112 -15.19 -0.65 -18.98
C ALA A 112 -16.66 -0.30 -18.66
N ASN A 113 -17.54 -0.28 -19.67
CA ASN A 113 -18.97 0.01 -19.47
C ASN A 113 -19.63 -0.97 -18.49
N PRO A 114 -19.64 -2.30 -18.74
CA PRO A 114 -20.27 -3.23 -17.80
C PRO A 114 -19.59 -3.25 -16.41
N LEU A 115 -18.27 -3.06 -16.34
CA LEU A 115 -17.56 -3.01 -15.05
C LEU A 115 -18.01 -1.81 -14.21
N ILE A 116 -18.12 -0.63 -14.80
CA ILE A 116 -18.56 0.58 -14.09
C ILE A 116 -20.04 0.51 -13.75
N ALA A 117 -20.87 -0.09 -14.62
CA ALA A 117 -22.28 -0.35 -14.30
C ALA A 117 -22.44 -1.30 -13.10
N LEU A 118 -21.64 -2.37 -13.02
CA LEU A 118 -21.61 -3.28 -11.87
C LEU A 118 -21.18 -2.58 -10.56
N CYS A 119 -20.39 -1.50 -10.65
CA CYS A 119 -20.02 -0.69 -9.50
C CYS A 119 -21.14 0.25 -9.02
N GLY A 120 -22.31 0.24 -9.67
CA GLY A 120 -23.47 1.03 -9.25
C GLY A 120 -23.48 2.46 -9.78
N SER A 121 -22.94 2.69 -11.00
CA SER A 121 -23.01 4.01 -11.66
C SER A 121 -24.43 4.37 -12.08
N ASN A 122 -24.78 5.64 -11.90
CA ASN A 122 -26.03 6.25 -12.35
C ASN A 122 -25.84 6.91 -13.72
N ALA A 123 -26.93 7.35 -14.37
CA ALA A 123 -26.90 7.95 -15.70
C ALA A 123 -26.00 9.21 -15.79
N ASP A 124 -25.92 9.99 -14.72
CA ASP A 124 -25.12 11.22 -14.60
C ASP A 124 -23.64 10.97 -14.33
N THR A 125 -23.29 9.84 -13.73
CA THR A 125 -21.90 9.52 -13.32
C THR A 125 -21.23 8.51 -14.26
N HIS A 126 -22.01 7.72 -15.02
CA HIS A 126 -21.52 6.57 -15.78
C HIS A 126 -20.49 6.96 -16.85
N GLU A 127 -20.86 7.90 -17.72
CA GLU A 127 -20.00 8.31 -18.84
C GLU A 127 -18.67 8.89 -18.35
N GLY A 128 -18.72 9.80 -17.36
CA GLY A 128 -17.53 10.38 -16.75
C GLY A 128 -16.63 9.33 -16.08
N ALA A 129 -17.21 8.37 -15.36
CA ALA A 129 -16.48 7.29 -14.72
C ALA A 129 -15.82 6.35 -15.76
N VAL A 130 -16.51 6.00 -16.85
CA VAL A 130 -15.96 5.16 -17.91
C VAL A 130 -14.79 5.84 -18.62
N ILE A 131 -14.92 7.13 -18.97
CA ILE A 131 -13.83 7.89 -19.60
C ILE A 131 -12.62 7.94 -18.65
N TYR A 132 -12.83 8.33 -17.40
CA TYR A 132 -11.78 8.41 -16.39
C TYR A 132 -11.08 7.05 -16.20
N PHE A 133 -11.87 5.97 -16.09
CA PHE A 133 -11.33 4.62 -15.92
C PHE A 133 -10.47 4.17 -17.10
N ARG A 134 -10.95 4.39 -18.34
CA ARG A 134 -10.19 4.06 -19.55
C ARG A 134 -8.87 4.77 -19.63
N VAL A 135 -8.83 6.07 -19.34
CA VAL A 135 -7.60 6.87 -19.36
C VAL A 135 -6.60 6.32 -18.33
N ILE A 136 -7.05 6.06 -17.10
CA ILE A 136 -6.20 5.50 -16.04
C ILE A 136 -5.67 4.11 -16.41
N GLN A 137 -6.51 3.24 -17.01
CA GLN A 137 -6.10 1.89 -17.38
C GLN A 137 -5.09 1.89 -18.54
N ILE A 138 -5.27 2.76 -19.54
CA ILE A 138 -4.28 2.92 -20.63
C ILE A 138 -2.95 3.42 -20.08
N GLY A 139 -2.97 4.38 -19.15
CA GLY A 139 -1.77 4.90 -18.49
C GLY A 139 -1.14 3.97 -17.45
N MET A 140 -1.81 2.87 -17.09
CA MET A 140 -1.36 1.95 -16.03
C MET A 140 0.03 1.38 -16.30
N ILE A 141 0.42 1.20 -17.55
CA ILE A 141 1.73 0.65 -17.92
C ILE A 141 2.90 1.46 -17.32
N PHE A 142 2.82 2.79 -17.32
CA PHE A 142 3.85 3.64 -16.75
C PHE A 142 3.93 3.50 -15.22
N ASN A 143 2.77 3.42 -14.57
CA ASN A 143 2.70 3.20 -13.13
C ASN A 143 3.31 1.85 -12.73
N VAL A 144 2.98 0.78 -13.44
CA VAL A 144 3.41 -0.58 -13.14
C VAL A 144 4.92 -0.75 -13.38
N LEU A 145 5.46 -0.17 -14.45
CA LEU A 145 6.90 -0.16 -14.71
C LEU A 145 7.66 0.57 -13.59
N SER A 146 7.20 1.77 -13.20
CA SER A 146 7.79 2.51 -12.09
C SER A 146 7.72 1.72 -10.79
N LEU A 147 6.58 1.08 -10.49
CA LEU A 147 6.35 0.29 -9.29
C LEU A 147 7.38 -0.85 -9.16
N VAL A 148 7.60 -1.62 -10.23
CA VAL A 148 8.52 -2.78 -10.23
C VAL A 148 9.98 -2.33 -10.18
N ILE A 149 10.35 -1.28 -10.91
CA ILE A 149 11.71 -0.73 -10.85
C ILE A 149 12.00 -0.22 -9.44
N ASN A 150 11.07 0.54 -8.85
CA ASN A 150 11.21 1.02 -7.48
C ASN A 150 11.26 -0.12 -6.45
N ALA A 151 10.53 -1.23 -6.67
CA ALA A 151 10.63 -2.42 -5.84
C ALA A 151 12.04 -3.04 -5.88
N ALA A 152 12.62 -3.17 -7.07
CA ALA A 152 13.98 -3.68 -7.23
C ALA A 152 15.01 -2.75 -6.56
N GLN A 153 14.86 -1.43 -6.70
CA GLN A 153 15.72 -0.44 -6.04
C GLN A 153 15.59 -0.52 -4.51
N ARG A 154 14.36 -0.65 -3.97
CA ARG A 154 14.13 -0.86 -2.53
C ARG A 154 14.80 -2.14 -2.04
N GLY A 155 14.65 -3.24 -2.77
CA GLY A 155 15.32 -4.50 -2.49
C GLY A 155 16.84 -4.39 -2.52
N ALA A 156 17.39 -3.57 -3.42
CA ALA A 156 18.82 -3.25 -3.47
C ALA A 156 19.29 -2.27 -2.38
N GLY A 157 18.41 -1.86 -1.47
CA GLY A 157 18.72 -0.94 -0.36
C GLY A 157 18.57 0.55 -0.68
N ASN A 158 18.10 0.90 -1.88
CA ASN A 158 17.95 2.29 -2.32
C ASN A 158 16.49 2.75 -2.27
N THR A 159 15.97 2.96 -1.07
CA THR A 159 14.58 3.42 -0.84
C THR A 159 14.37 4.89 -1.25
N LYS A 160 15.44 5.70 -1.26
CA LYS A 160 15.36 7.12 -1.59
C LYS A 160 14.90 7.38 -3.04
N ILE A 161 15.29 6.51 -3.98
CA ILE A 161 14.85 6.64 -5.39
C ILE A 161 13.33 6.51 -5.47
N ALA A 162 12.74 5.50 -4.84
CA ALA A 162 11.31 5.30 -4.83
C ALA A 162 10.56 6.48 -4.21
N MET A 163 11.06 7.02 -3.10
CA MET A 163 10.50 8.23 -2.50
C MET A 163 10.51 9.41 -3.47
N VAL A 164 11.65 9.70 -4.07
CA VAL A 164 11.79 10.86 -4.98
C VAL A 164 10.88 10.70 -6.20
N THR A 165 10.83 9.52 -6.81
CA THR A 165 9.98 9.28 -7.98
C THR A 165 8.49 9.42 -7.67
N ASN A 166 8.01 8.87 -6.56
CA ASN A 166 6.59 8.90 -6.20
C ASN A 166 6.14 10.26 -5.67
N VAL A 167 6.98 10.95 -4.91
CA VAL A 167 6.72 12.34 -4.49
C VAL A 167 6.67 13.27 -5.71
N THR A 168 7.62 13.15 -6.64
CA THR A 168 7.61 13.94 -7.89
C THR A 168 6.36 13.63 -8.71
N SER A 169 5.97 12.36 -8.84
CA SER A 169 4.73 11.96 -9.50
C SER A 169 3.50 12.66 -8.91
N SER A 170 3.41 12.69 -7.57
CA SER A 170 2.32 13.35 -6.87
C SER A 170 2.31 14.86 -7.08
N ILE A 171 3.48 15.52 -7.07
CA ILE A 171 3.59 16.95 -7.34
C ILE A 171 3.18 17.27 -8.78
N VAL A 172 3.67 16.50 -9.75
CA VAL A 172 3.28 16.66 -11.16
C VAL A 172 1.77 16.47 -11.33
N ASN A 173 1.20 15.45 -10.73
CA ASN A 173 -0.25 15.20 -10.74
C ASN A 173 -1.03 16.41 -10.20
N ILE A 174 -0.65 16.97 -9.04
CA ILE A 174 -1.31 18.15 -8.43
C ILE A 174 -1.22 19.37 -9.36
N ILE A 175 -0.03 19.62 -9.93
CA ILE A 175 0.16 20.76 -10.85
C ILE A 175 -0.74 20.62 -12.09
N PHE A 176 -0.72 19.45 -12.75
CA PHE A 176 -1.53 19.23 -13.95
C PHE A 176 -3.03 19.12 -13.65
N ASN A 177 -3.44 18.65 -12.47
CA ASN A 177 -4.82 18.75 -12.01
C ASN A 177 -5.28 20.20 -11.96
N TYR A 178 -4.48 21.10 -11.36
CA TYR A 178 -4.79 22.52 -11.29
C TYR A 178 -4.92 23.15 -12.70
N LEU A 179 -4.05 22.78 -13.62
CA LEU A 179 -4.05 23.31 -14.99
C LEU A 179 -5.23 22.77 -15.83
N LEU A 180 -5.51 21.46 -15.78
CA LEU A 180 -6.40 20.78 -16.71
C LEU A 180 -7.84 20.62 -16.22
N ILE A 181 -8.08 20.60 -14.89
CA ILE A 181 -9.44 20.53 -14.36
C ILE A 181 -10.15 21.88 -14.59
N GLY A 182 -9.50 22.97 -14.16
CA GLY A 182 -10.07 24.33 -14.22
C GLY A 182 -9.80 25.09 -15.51
N GLY A 183 -8.80 24.67 -16.31
CA GLY A 183 -8.35 25.42 -17.48
C GLY A 183 -7.53 26.68 -17.11
N ASN A 184 -6.77 26.60 -16.00
CA ASN A 184 -5.99 27.72 -15.51
C ASN A 184 -4.78 28.02 -16.43
N PHE A 185 -4.29 29.26 -16.42
CA PHE A 185 -3.14 29.72 -17.24
C PHE A 185 -3.27 29.47 -18.75
N GLY A 186 -4.50 29.45 -19.30
CA GLY A 186 -4.75 29.25 -20.72
C GLY A 186 -4.74 27.79 -21.18
N PHE A 187 -4.64 26.84 -20.27
CA PHE A 187 -4.81 25.43 -20.58
C PHE A 187 -6.29 25.11 -20.86
N PRO A 188 -6.56 24.06 -21.67
CA PRO A 188 -7.94 23.65 -21.94
C PRO A 188 -8.60 23.10 -20.67
N LYS A 189 -9.88 23.44 -20.47
CA LYS A 189 -10.69 22.93 -19.37
C LYS A 189 -11.21 21.53 -19.72
N TRP A 190 -10.48 20.50 -19.32
CA TRP A 190 -10.84 19.09 -19.60
C TRP A 190 -11.63 18.41 -18.47
N GLY A 191 -11.82 19.09 -17.35
CA GLY A 191 -12.61 18.55 -16.24
C GLY A 191 -12.11 17.18 -15.77
N LEU A 192 -13.03 16.19 -15.75
CA LEU A 192 -12.72 14.84 -15.24
C LEU A 192 -11.69 14.09 -16.11
N PHE A 193 -11.73 14.27 -17.45
CA PHE A 193 -10.70 13.75 -18.34
C PHE A 193 -9.32 14.35 -17.99
N GLY A 194 -9.28 15.66 -17.70
CA GLY A 194 -8.07 16.35 -17.27
C GLY A 194 -7.48 15.79 -15.99
N ALA A 195 -8.32 15.44 -15.01
CA ALA A 195 -7.89 14.80 -13.76
C ALA A 195 -7.28 13.40 -14.01
N ALA A 196 -7.91 12.59 -14.85
CA ALA A 196 -7.36 11.28 -15.24
C ALA A 196 -6.02 11.43 -15.98
N PHE A 197 -5.95 12.36 -16.92
CA PHE A 197 -4.75 12.61 -17.71
C PHE A 197 -3.59 13.17 -16.85
N ALA A 198 -3.87 14.06 -15.91
CA ALA A 198 -2.90 14.56 -14.94
C ALA A 198 -2.30 13.43 -14.07
N THR A 199 -3.14 12.48 -13.66
CA THR A 199 -2.67 11.28 -12.93
C THR A 199 -1.74 10.44 -13.81
N VAL A 200 -2.08 10.22 -15.08
CA VAL A 200 -1.23 9.49 -16.02
C VAL A 200 0.09 10.23 -16.26
N LEU A 201 0.06 11.55 -16.45
CA LEU A 201 1.29 12.36 -16.59
C LEU A 201 2.21 12.19 -15.38
N GLY A 202 1.67 12.26 -14.17
CA GLY A 202 2.44 11.99 -12.94
C GLY A 202 3.15 10.64 -12.99
N THR A 203 2.45 9.59 -13.42
CA THR A 203 3.05 8.24 -13.55
C THR A 203 4.06 8.12 -14.68
N VAL A 204 3.89 8.86 -15.78
CA VAL A 204 4.89 8.95 -16.88
C VAL A 204 6.20 9.55 -16.36
N PHE A 205 6.14 10.67 -15.61
CA PHE A 205 7.32 11.26 -14.99
C PHE A 205 7.99 10.29 -14.00
N ALA A 206 7.21 9.62 -13.15
CA ALA A 206 7.75 8.60 -12.24
C ALA A 206 8.44 7.47 -13.00
N CYS A 207 7.84 6.98 -14.08
CA CYS A 207 8.41 5.93 -14.92
C CYS A 207 9.74 6.37 -15.55
N GLY A 208 9.79 7.58 -16.11
CA GLY A 208 11.01 8.16 -16.68
C GLY A 208 12.14 8.25 -15.65
N MET A 209 11.85 8.77 -14.45
CA MET A 209 12.81 8.86 -13.36
C MET A 209 13.26 7.48 -12.84
N SER A 210 12.32 6.52 -12.74
CA SER A 210 12.63 5.14 -12.34
C SER A 210 13.55 4.48 -13.35
N ILE A 211 13.28 4.61 -14.66
CA ILE A 211 14.14 4.11 -15.73
C ILE A 211 15.50 4.81 -15.69
N GLN A 212 15.54 6.13 -15.53
CA GLN A 212 16.80 6.88 -15.40
C GLN A 212 17.65 6.37 -14.24
N SER A 213 17.04 5.94 -13.14
CA SER A 213 17.75 5.39 -11.99
C SER A 213 18.52 4.11 -12.31
N LEU A 214 18.06 3.33 -13.30
CA LEU A 214 18.70 2.09 -13.74
C LEU A 214 19.96 2.34 -14.62
N PHE A 215 20.14 3.55 -15.15
CA PHE A 215 21.36 3.88 -15.93
C PHE A 215 22.56 4.26 -15.05
N LYS A 216 22.35 4.42 -13.72
CA LYS A 216 23.47 4.68 -12.80
C LYS A 216 24.38 3.45 -12.71
N LYS A 217 25.68 3.62 -13.05
CA LYS A 217 26.67 2.54 -13.05
C LYS A 217 26.86 1.89 -11.68
N ASP A 218 26.74 2.66 -10.61
CA ASP A 218 26.91 2.21 -9.22
C ASP A 218 25.67 1.51 -8.66
N SER A 219 24.56 1.46 -9.40
CA SER A 219 23.34 0.77 -8.95
C SER A 219 23.54 -0.74 -9.03
N TYR A 220 23.10 -1.46 -8.00
CA TYR A 220 23.16 -2.92 -7.95
C TYR A 220 22.30 -3.56 -9.05
N VAL A 221 21.13 -2.98 -9.31
CA VAL A 221 20.27 -3.29 -10.47
C VAL A 221 20.43 -2.17 -11.50
N SER A 222 20.93 -2.50 -12.69
CA SER A 222 21.26 -1.48 -13.69
C SER A 222 21.16 -1.99 -15.14
N ILE A 223 20.68 -1.14 -16.06
CA ILE A 223 20.56 -1.42 -17.48
C ILE A 223 21.95 -1.66 -18.11
N PRO A 224 23.00 -0.86 -17.86
CA PRO A 224 24.32 -1.14 -18.40
C PRO A 224 24.81 -2.54 -18.08
N TYR A 225 24.66 -2.99 -16.83
CA TYR A 225 25.05 -4.33 -16.42
C TYR A 225 24.21 -5.43 -17.11
N ILE A 226 22.90 -5.20 -17.28
CA ILE A 226 22.00 -6.13 -17.97
C ILE A 226 22.42 -6.33 -19.42
N LEU A 227 22.79 -5.23 -20.10
CA LEU A 227 23.23 -5.27 -21.50
C LEU A 227 24.62 -5.91 -21.65
N GLU A 228 25.57 -5.57 -20.76
CA GLU A 228 26.94 -6.11 -20.76
C GLU A 228 26.94 -7.63 -20.55
N GLU A 229 26.22 -8.11 -19.53
CA GLU A 229 26.11 -9.52 -19.19
C GLU A 229 25.07 -10.28 -20.02
N LYS A 230 24.38 -9.61 -20.96
CA LYS A 230 23.32 -10.17 -21.81
C LYS A 230 22.28 -10.95 -21.01
N ILE A 231 21.83 -10.36 -19.91
CA ILE A 231 20.88 -10.98 -18.98
C ILE A 231 19.52 -11.14 -19.66
N LYS A 232 19.02 -12.37 -19.67
CA LYS A 232 17.70 -12.72 -20.22
C LYS A 232 16.72 -13.06 -19.08
N PRO A 233 15.39 -12.98 -19.36
CA PRO A 233 14.40 -13.53 -18.44
C PRO A 233 14.70 -14.98 -18.09
N ASP A 234 14.45 -15.35 -16.84
CA ASP A 234 14.75 -16.67 -16.30
C ASP A 234 13.49 -17.33 -15.72
N PHE A 235 13.31 -18.62 -16.02
CA PHE A 235 12.15 -19.37 -15.54
C PHE A 235 12.18 -19.61 -14.01
N GLY A 236 13.38 -19.74 -13.43
CA GLY A 236 13.54 -19.84 -11.98
C GLY A 236 13.12 -18.56 -11.27
N ALA A 237 13.50 -17.40 -11.81
CA ALA A 237 13.05 -16.09 -11.31
C ALA A 237 11.53 -15.93 -11.46
N PHE A 238 10.95 -16.36 -12.59
CA PHE A 238 9.49 -16.34 -12.79
C PHE A 238 8.76 -17.17 -11.74
N ASN A 239 9.17 -18.42 -11.52
CA ASN A 239 8.57 -19.30 -10.52
C ASN A 239 8.66 -18.71 -9.08
N ALA A 240 9.81 -18.11 -8.75
CA ALA A 240 9.98 -17.46 -7.45
C ALA A 240 9.03 -16.27 -7.27
N ILE A 241 8.90 -15.39 -8.30
CA ILE A 241 7.98 -14.26 -8.32
C ILE A 241 6.53 -14.76 -8.19
N GLN A 242 6.15 -15.78 -8.96
CA GLN A 242 4.80 -16.35 -8.93
C GLN A 242 4.47 -16.96 -7.56
N LYS A 243 5.37 -17.75 -7.00
CA LYS A 243 5.17 -18.43 -5.71
C LYS A 243 4.98 -17.44 -4.55
N LEU A 244 5.76 -16.36 -4.52
CA LEU A 244 5.62 -15.32 -3.52
C LEU A 244 4.41 -14.42 -3.81
N GLY A 245 4.29 -13.95 -5.06
CA GLY A 245 3.27 -13.01 -5.49
C GLY A 245 1.86 -13.56 -5.37
N ALA A 246 1.61 -14.83 -5.73
CA ALA A 246 0.28 -15.41 -5.63
C ALA A 246 -0.26 -15.40 -4.19
N ASN A 247 0.55 -15.75 -3.20
CA ASN A 247 0.12 -15.72 -1.80
C ASN A 247 -0.19 -14.28 -1.33
N ILE A 248 0.63 -13.30 -1.75
CA ILE A 248 0.40 -11.89 -1.41
C ILE A 248 -0.83 -11.34 -2.14
N LEU A 249 -1.10 -11.77 -3.37
CA LEU A 249 -2.30 -11.42 -4.11
C LEU A 249 -3.57 -11.90 -3.39
N PHE A 250 -3.61 -13.17 -3.02
CA PHE A 250 -4.74 -13.74 -2.26
C PHE A 250 -4.90 -13.07 -0.89
N GLU A 251 -3.80 -12.71 -0.22
CA GLU A 251 -3.82 -11.93 1.01
C GLU A 251 -4.49 -10.57 0.82
N ASN A 252 -4.12 -9.84 -0.25
CA ASN A 252 -4.72 -8.54 -0.59
C ASN A 252 -6.22 -8.66 -0.88
N TRP A 253 -6.65 -9.71 -1.59
CA TRP A 253 -8.07 -9.94 -1.86
C TRP A 253 -8.84 -10.30 -0.60
N ALA A 254 -8.29 -11.16 0.25
CA ALA A 254 -8.89 -11.50 1.54
C ALA A 254 -9.12 -10.24 2.41
N MET A 255 -8.13 -9.35 2.46
CA MET A 255 -8.27 -8.07 3.17
C MET A 255 -9.42 -7.22 2.59
N ARG A 256 -9.58 -7.16 1.26
CA ARG A 256 -10.66 -6.40 0.64
C ARG A 256 -12.04 -6.89 1.02
N VAL A 257 -12.24 -8.22 1.05
CA VAL A 257 -13.52 -8.82 1.49
C VAL A 257 -13.87 -8.37 2.90
N GLY A 258 -12.93 -8.43 3.83
CA GLY A 258 -13.17 -8.03 5.22
C GLY A 258 -13.46 -6.54 5.40
N PHE A 259 -12.72 -5.68 4.68
CA PHE A 259 -12.99 -4.23 4.70
C PHE A 259 -14.35 -3.88 4.11
N MET A 260 -14.72 -4.50 2.98
CA MET A 260 -16.01 -4.30 2.35
C MET A 260 -17.17 -4.73 3.24
N THR A 261 -17.07 -5.90 3.87
CA THR A 261 -18.11 -6.39 4.80
C THR A 261 -18.31 -5.43 5.97
N THR A 262 -17.21 -4.92 6.55
CA THR A 262 -17.29 -3.96 7.65
C THR A 262 -17.94 -2.64 7.20
N ALA A 263 -17.59 -2.14 6.02
CA ALA A 263 -18.19 -0.92 5.46
C ALA A 263 -19.70 -1.06 5.21
N VAL A 264 -20.14 -2.22 4.70
CA VAL A 264 -21.58 -2.52 4.50
C VAL A 264 -22.33 -2.55 5.84
N LEU A 265 -21.74 -3.16 6.87
CA LEU A 265 -22.35 -3.19 8.20
C LEU A 265 -22.41 -1.77 8.81
N ALA A 266 -21.37 -0.95 8.61
CA ALA A 266 -21.37 0.45 9.06
C ALA A 266 -22.45 1.28 8.36
N ALA A 267 -22.63 1.10 7.04
CA ALA A 267 -23.66 1.82 6.28
C ALA A 267 -25.09 1.52 6.74
N LYS A 268 -25.34 0.31 7.26
CA LYS A 268 -26.65 -0.07 7.80
C LYS A 268 -27.01 0.64 9.11
N LEU A 269 -26.04 1.24 9.82
CA LEU A 269 -26.28 1.94 11.08
C LEU A 269 -26.90 3.33 10.89
N GLY A 270 -26.80 3.92 9.70
CA GLY A 270 -27.31 5.24 9.36
C GLY A 270 -26.25 6.19 8.84
N THR A 271 -26.70 7.33 8.29
CA THR A 271 -25.83 8.26 7.54
C THR A 271 -24.76 8.90 8.42
N ASP A 272 -25.12 9.39 9.60
CA ASP A 272 -24.19 10.10 10.50
C ASP A 272 -23.11 9.14 11.05
N GLN A 273 -23.54 7.94 11.43
CA GLN A 273 -22.64 6.89 11.92
C GLN A 273 -21.70 6.41 10.83
N PHE A 274 -22.18 6.30 9.60
CA PHE A 274 -21.35 5.96 8.45
C PHE A 274 -20.35 7.07 8.10
N ALA A 275 -20.77 8.34 8.17
CA ALA A 275 -19.88 9.48 7.98
C ALA A 275 -18.74 9.49 9.03
N ALA A 276 -19.07 9.31 10.30
CA ALA A 276 -18.07 9.19 11.37
C ALA A 276 -17.14 7.99 11.16
N TYR A 277 -17.67 6.82 10.72
CA TYR A 277 -16.88 5.65 10.36
C TYR A 277 -15.89 5.95 9.24
N GLN A 278 -16.30 6.66 8.18
CA GLN A 278 -15.42 7.00 7.05
C GLN A 278 -14.26 7.92 7.46
N VAL A 279 -14.52 8.93 8.30
CA VAL A 279 -13.45 9.77 8.86
C VAL A 279 -12.50 8.93 9.71
N GLY A 280 -13.02 8.03 10.55
CA GLY A 280 -12.19 7.10 11.31
C GLY A 280 -11.31 6.21 10.43
N MET A 281 -11.85 5.70 9.31
CA MET A 281 -11.08 4.91 8.33
C MET A 281 -10.00 5.74 7.64
N ASN A 282 -10.25 7.02 7.35
CA ASN A 282 -9.23 7.93 6.82
C ASN A 282 -8.08 8.14 7.82
N ILE A 283 -8.41 8.34 9.10
CA ILE A 283 -7.40 8.43 10.17
C ILE A 283 -6.61 7.13 10.27
N LEU A 284 -7.28 5.98 10.24
CA LEU A 284 -6.65 4.66 10.28
C LEU A 284 -5.73 4.43 9.09
N SER A 285 -6.03 5.00 7.91
CA SER A 285 -5.21 4.89 6.71
C SER A 285 -3.84 5.55 6.86
N LEU A 286 -3.71 6.59 7.68
CA LEU A 286 -2.42 7.18 8.03
C LEU A 286 -1.56 6.18 8.84
N GLY A 287 -2.17 5.43 9.75
CA GLY A 287 -1.50 4.33 10.45
C GLY A 287 -0.95 3.27 9.47
N PHE A 288 -1.74 2.92 8.44
CA PHE A 288 -1.26 2.05 7.35
C PHE A 288 -0.06 2.65 6.63
N ALA A 289 -0.09 3.94 6.29
CA ALA A 289 1.02 4.60 5.59
C ALA A 289 2.34 4.53 6.38
N PHE A 290 2.31 4.76 7.69
CA PHE A 290 3.48 4.59 8.56
C PHE A 290 3.93 3.12 8.62
N GLY A 291 3.01 2.19 8.78
CA GLY A 291 3.28 0.76 8.81
C GLY A 291 3.91 0.26 7.51
N ASP A 292 3.37 0.67 6.37
CA ASP A 292 3.86 0.29 5.04
C ASP A 292 5.27 0.81 4.76
N GLY A 293 5.57 2.06 5.17
CA GLY A 293 6.92 2.59 5.08
C GLY A 293 7.93 1.76 5.89
N MET A 294 7.58 1.40 7.12
CA MET A 294 8.40 0.54 7.97
C MET A 294 8.51 -0.89 7.43
N GLN A 295 7.44 -1.44 6.84
CA GLN A 295 7.43 -2.73 6.17
C GLN A 295 8.46 -2.82 5.05
N VAL A 296 8.59 -1.77 4.23
CA VAL A 296 9.58 -1.71 3.13
C VAL A 296 10.99 -1.91 3.67
N ALA A 297 11.35 -1.23 4.76
CA ALA A 297 12.65 -1.41 5.41
C ALA A 297 12.82 -2.84 5.96
N ALA A 298 11.79 -3.37 6.63
CA ALA A 298 11.81 -4.73 7.19
C ALA A 298 12.01 -5.79 6.09
N VAL A 299 11.26 -5.73 4.98
CA VAL A 299 11.40 -6.67 3.84
C VAL A 299 12.84 -6.65 3.31
N SER A 300 13.41 -5.47 3.08
CA SER A 300 14.72 -5.32 2.49
C SER A 300 15.85 -5.78 3.42
N LEU A 301 15.84 -5.36 4.70
CA LEU A 301 16.87 -5.71 5.67
C LEU A 301 16.86 -7.20 6.03
N ILE A 302 15.67 -7.78 6.22
CA ILE A 302 15.51 -9.22 6.48
C ILE A 302 15.97 -10.03 5.27
N GLY A 303 15.52 -9.69 4.06
CA GLY A 303 15.89 -10.37 2.83
C GLY A 303 17.42 -10.37 2.63
N LYS A 304 18.06 -9.20 2.78
CA LYS A 304 19.51 -9.02 2.69
C LYS A 304 20.25 -9.88 3.74
N SER A 305 19.84 -9.81 5.01
CA SER A 305 20.52 -10.53 6.11
C SER A 305 20.43 -12.05 5.96
N LEU A 306 19.25 -12.55 5.54
CA LEU A 306 19.08 -13.97 5.26
C LEU A 306 19.83 -14.40 3.98
N GLY A 307 19.97 -13.51 3.00
CA GLY A 307 20.85 -13.73 1.83
C GLY A 307 22.30 -13.91 2.24
N GLN A 308 22.78 -13.15 3.22
CA GLN A 308 24.10 -13.25 3.83
C GLN A 308 24.30 -14.47 4.73
N GLN A 309 23.28 -15.32 4.90
CA GLN A 309 23.27 -16.45 5.84
C GLN A 309 23.47 -16.01 7.30
N LYS A 310 22.98 -14.81 7.66
CA LYS A 310 23.08 -14.24 9.02
C LYS A 310 21.70 -14.16 9.70
N PRO A 311 21.11 -15.29 10.15
CA PRO A 311 19.76 -15.30 10.70
C PRO A 311 19.61 -14.45 11.97
N GLU A 312 20.65 -14.38 12.82
CA GLU A 312 20.62 -13.55 14.03
C GLU A 312 20.60 -12.05 13.70
N LEU A 313 21.30 -11.64 12.64
CA LEU A 313 21.24 -10.27 12.14
C LEU A 313 19.85 -9.93 11.61
N ALA A 314 19.20 -10.87 10.92
CA ALA A 314 17.83 -10.70 10.44
C ALA A 314 16.84 -10.50 11.62
N LYS A 315 16.95 -11.31 12.69
CA LYS A 315 16.15 -11.12 13.91
C LYS A 315 16.39 -9.75 14.54
N THR A 316 17.65 -9.33 14.59
CA THR A 316 18.07 -8.03 15.16
C THR A 316 17.43 -6.86 14.39
N TYR A 317 17.47 -6.88 13.05
CA TYR A 317 16.79 -5.86 12.24
C TYR A 317 15.26 -5.89 12.40
N GLY A 318 14.65 -7.08 12.51
CA GLY A 318 13.23 -7.19 12.81
C GLY A 318 12.85 -6.53 14.12
N HIS A 319 13.65 -6.74 15.19
CA HIS A 319 13.44 -6.07 16.47
C HIS A 319 13.68 -4.56 16.40
N ALA A 320 14.71 -4.11 15.65
CA ALA A 320 14.97 -2.69 15.45
C ALA A 320 13.80 -1.99 14.74
N CYS A 321 13.29 -2.57 13.64
CA CYS A 321 12.11 -2.05 12.95
C CYS A 321 10.88 -2.02 13.85
N GLN A 322 10.67 -3.06 14.68
CA GLN A 322 9.57 -3.09 15.65
C GLN A 322 9.67 -1.98 16.69
N LEU A 323 10.85 -1.74 17.26
CA LEU A 323 10.99 -0.68 18.25
C LEU A 323 10.70 0.70 17.66
N ILE A 324 11.23 0.98 16.46
CA ILE A 324 10.93 2.22 15.73
C ILE A 324 9.42 2.33 15.47
N GLY A 325 8.78 1.25 15.00
CA GLY A 325 7.35 1.20 14.76
C GLY A 325 6.50 1.44 16.01
N VAL A 326 6.90 0.88 17.15
CA VAL A 326 6.23 1.12 18.44
C VAL A 326 6.34 2.58 18.84
N VAL A 327 7.51 3.21 18.72
CA VAL A 327 7.68 4.65 19.00
C VAL A 327 6.74 5.49 18.12
N ILE A 328 6.71 5.22 16.82
CA ILE A 328 5.82 5.92 15.88
C ILE A 328 4.35 5.72 16.27
N SER A 329 3.95 4.49 16.58
CA SER A 329 2.56 4.17 16.93
C SER A 329 2.13 4.84 18.24
N VAL A 330 3.00 4.91 19.24
CA VAL A 330 2.73 5.61 20.51
C VAL A 330 2.58 7.11 20.29
N ILE A 331 3.48 7.72 19.53
CA ILE A 331 3.37 9.16 19.18
C ILE A 331 2.05 9.43 18.47
N PHE A 332 1.70 8.60 17.47
CA PHE A 332 0.45 8.76 16.72
C PHE A 332 -0.78 8.55 17.61
N ALA A 333 -0.76 7.56 18.50
CA ALA A 333 -1.83 7.35 19.47
C ALA A 333 -2.03 8.57 20.41
N ILE A 334 -0.93 9.15 20.93
CA ILE A 334 -0.99 10.35 21.78
C ILE A 334 -1.59 11.53 21.00
N VAL A 335 -1.16 11.75 19.75
CA VAL A 335 -1.71 12.81 18.89
C VAL A 335 -3.21 12.64 18.68
N LEU A 336 -3.70 11.40 18.47
CA LEU A 336 -5.12 11.13 18.34
C LEU A 336 -5.90 11.31 19.64
N LEU A 337 -5.34 10.93 20.78
CA LEU A 337 -5.99 11.09 22.07
C LEU A 337 -6.14 12.56 22.48
N VAL A 338 -5.12 13.38 22.20
CA VAL A 338 -5.10 14.80 22.53
C VAL A 338 -5.84 15.63 21.48
N GLY A 339 -5.59 15.38 20.20
CA GLY A 339 -6.10 16.15 19.07
C GLY A 339 -7.39 15.63 18.44
N GLY A 340 -7.92 14.50 18.90
CA GLY A 340 -9.03 13.81 18.24
C GLY A 340 -10.30 14.66 18.12
N ARG A 341 -10.63 15.49 19.11
CA ARG A 341 -11.77 16.41 19.04
C ARG A 341 -11.55 17.49 17.99
N THR A 342 -10.40 18.16 18.04
CA THR A 342 -10.04 19.21 17.07
C THR A 342 -10.03 18.65 15.65
N LEU A 343 -9.49 17.45 15.45
CA LEU A 343 -9.48 16.79 14.14
C LEU A 343 -10.89 16.56 13.60
N ASN A 344 -11.83 16.07 14.44
CA ASN A 344 -13.21 15.83 14.01
C ASN A 344 -13.99 17.13 13.77
N GLN A 345 -13.68 18.22 14.47
CA GLN A 345 -14.25 19.54 14.23
C GLN A 345 -13.91 20.12 12.84
N PHE A 346 -12.83 19.67 12.19
CA PHE A 346 -12.54 20.05 10.81
C PHE A 346 -13.47 19.37 9.79
N PHE A 347 -14.03 18.20 10.15
CA PHE A 347 -14.89 17.43 9.24
C PHE A 347 -16.38 17.63 9.51
N PHE A 348 -16.78 17.92 10.73
CA PHE A 348 -18.17 17.97 11.17
C PHE A 348 -18.49 19.24 11.95
N ALA A 349 -19.68 19.77 11.72
CA ALA A 349 -20.24 20.89 12.49
C ALA A 349 -21.19 20.42 13.60
N ASP A 350 -21.80 19.23 13.45
CA ASP A 350 -22.74 18.66 14.41
C ASP A 350 -21.99 18.04 15.60
N GLU A 351 -22.30 18.49 16.81
CA GLU A 351 -21.67 18.04 18.05
C GLU A 351 -21.87 16.55 18.29
N SER A 352 -23.04 16.00 17.92
CA SER A 352 -23.33 14.57 18.06
C SER A 352 -22.39 13.69 17.18
N VAL A 353 -22.09 14.14 15.97
CA VAL A 353 -21.17 13.46 15.05
C VAL A 353 -19.71 13.62 15.51
N ILE A 354 -19.36 14.80 16.05
CA ILE A 354 -18.03 15.05 16.64
C ILE A 354 -17.79 14.10 17.82
N GLU A 355 -18.74 13.90 18.71
CA GLU A 355 -18.60 12.97 19.83
C GLU A 355 -18.42 11.51 19.37
N MET A 356 -19.15 11.08 18.33
CA MET A 356 -18.90 9.78 17.68
C MET A 356 -17.49 9.70 17.12
N GLY A 357 -17.02 10.75 16.45
CA GLY A 357 -15.66 10.84 15.92
C GLY A 357 -14.58 10.80 17.00
N VAL A 358 -14.80 11.44 18.14
CA VAL A 358 -13.88 11.39 19.31
C VAL A 358 -13.82 9.99 19.90
N MET A 359 -14.95 9.30 20.02
CA MET A 359 -14.98 7.90 20.43
C MET A 359 -14.17 7.02 19.45
N ILE A 360 -14.37 7.21 18.16
CA ILE A 360 -13.63 6.50 17.11
C ILE A 360 -12.12 6.79 17.21
N ALA A 361 -11.72 8.05 17.40
CA ALA A 361 -10.31 8.42 17.53
C ALA A 361 -9.64 7.70 18.72
N ARG A 362 -10.35 7.47 19.83
CA ARG A 362 -9.87 6.66 20.96
C ARG A 362 -9.65 5.19 20.56
N PHE A 363 -10.60 4.60 19.81
CA PHE A 363 -10.42 3.24 19.27
C PHE A 363 -9.22 3.17 18.32
N VAL A 364 -9.11 4.12 17.40
CA VAL A 364 -8.00 4.16 16.44
C VAL A 364 -6.65 4.35 17.15
N ALA A 365 -6.59 5.14 18.22
CA ALA A 365 -5.39 5.29 19.03
C ALA A 365 -4.89 3.95 19.61
N VAL A 366 -5.81 3.11 20.06
CA VAL A 366 -5.46 1.74 20.54
C VAL A 366 -5.11 0.81 19.35
N ILE A 367 -5.91 0.86 18.29
CA ILE A 367 -5.74 0.02 17.11
C ILE A 367 -4.38 0.23 16.47
N VAL A 368 -3.92 1.47 16.35
CA VAL A 368 -2.68 1.84 15.65
C VAL A 368 -1.44 1.20 16.29
N LEU A 369 -1.47 0.95 17.60
CA LEU A 369 -0.37 0.27 18.31
C LEU A 369 -0.17 -1.16 17.79
N PHE A 370 -1.26 -1.87 17.52
CA PHE A 370 -1.23 -3.22 16.97
C PHE A 370 -1.06 -3.22 15.47
N GLN A 371 -1.66 -2.25 14.78
CA GLN A 371 -1.65 -2.11 13.32
C GLN A 371 -0.24 -1.93 12.77
N ILE A 372 0.51 -0.94 13.24
CA ILE A 372 1.88 -0.68 12.77
C ILE A 372 2.76 -1.89 13.08
N SER A 373 2.67 -2.43 14.28
CA SER A 373 3.44 -3.60 14.70
C SER A 373 3.16 -4.85 13.86
N GLN A 374 1.88 -5.14 13.56
CA GLN A 374 1.54 -6.32 12.75
C GLN A 374 2.01 -6.17 11.29
N ILE A 375 1.97 -4.95 10.72
CA ILE A 375 2.46 -4.67 9.37
C ILE A 375 3.97 -4.93 9.30
N ILE A 376 4.73 -4.49 10.31
CA ILE A 376 6.18 -4.71 10.39
C ILE A 376 6.51 -6.20 10.52
N TYR A 377 5.84 -6.94 11.41
CA TYR A 377 6.03 -8.40 11.51
C TYR A 377 5.68 -9.10 10.18
N GLY A 378 4.58 -8.70 9.54
CA GLY A 378 4.22 -9.17 8.20
C GLY A 378 5.32 -8.89 7.18
N GLY A 379 5.93 -7.70 7.22
CA GLY A 379 7.08 -7.32 6.39
C GLY A 379 8.29 -8.22 6.63
N CYS A 380 8.62 -8.50 7.89
CA CYS A 380 9.70 -9.41 8.25
C CYS A 380 9.49 -10.80 7.63
N LEU A 381 8.28 -11.36 7.77
CA LEU A 381 7.96 -12.69 7.23
C LEU A 381 7.95 -12.72 5.70
N ARG A 382 7.43 -11.67 5.04
CA ARG A 382 7.46 -11.55 3.57
C ARG A 382 8.88 -11.40 3.05
N GLY A 383 9.74 -10.62 3.72
CA GLY A 383 11.17 -10.52 3.39
C GLY A 383 11.94 -11.83 3.55
N ALA A 384 11.49 -12.70 4.45
CA ALA A 384 12.02 -14.05 4.62
C ALA A 384 11.43 -15.06 3.62
N GLY A 385 10.30 -14.75 2.96
CA GLY A 385 9.59 -15.65 2.05
C GLY A 385 8.47 -16.46 2.70
N ASP A 386 8.16 -16.24 3.99
CA ASP A 386 7.07 -16.94 4.72
C ASP A 386 5.69 -16.30 4.45
N VAL A 387 5.39 -16.11 3.16
CA VAL A 387 4.16 -15.46 2.66
C VAL A 387 2.90 -16.31 2.82
N LYS A 388 3.04 -17.63 2.94
CA LYS A 388 1.90 -18.50 3.20
C LYS A 388 1.32 -18.26 4.59
N TYR A 389 2.18 -18.05 5.57
CA TYR A 389 1.73 -17.77 6.93
C TYR A 389 1.01 -16.43 7.02
N THR A 390 1.52 -15.38 6.36
CA THR A 390 0.84 -14.06 6.34
C THR A 390 -0.53 -14.15 5.67
N LEU A 391 -0.67 -14.92 4.58
CA LEU A 391 -1.96 -15.19 3.94
C LEU A 391 -2.94 -15.89 4.89
N VAL A 392 -2.52 -16.97 5.56
CA VAL A 392 -3.39 -17.70 6.50
C VAL A 392 -3.85 -16.78 7.63
N VAL A 393 -2.95 -15.99 8.18
CA VAL A 393 -3.27 -15.01 9.23
C VAL A 393 -4.29 -13.98 8.74
N ALA A 394 -4.13 -13.45 7.51
CA ALA A 394 -5.09 -12.52 6.93
C ALA A 394 -6.48 -13.15 6.70
N LEU A 395 -6.53 -14.40 6.20
CA LEU A 395 -7.78 -15.13 6.03
C LEU A 395 -8.51 -15.33 7.37
N ILE A 396 -7.80 -15.74 8.40
CA ILE A 396 -8.39 -15.95 9.73
C ILE A 396 -8.88 -14.63 10.33
N SER A 397 -8.03 -13.58 10.33
CA SER A 397 -8.32 -12.34 11.04
C SER A 397 -9.31 -11.45 10.29
N VAL A 398 -8.99 -11.11 9.03
CA VAL A 398 -9.74 -10.09 8.27
C VAL A 398 -10.97 -10.67 7.60
N THR A 399 -10.88 -11.91 7.10
CA THR A 399 -11.98 -12.51 6.32
C THR A 399 -12.95 -13.28 7.22
N ILE A 400 -12.52 -13.82 8.35
CA ILE A 400 -13.37 -14.62 9.25
C ILE A 400 -13.68 -13.85 10.53
N ILE A 401 -12.68 -13.55 11.38
CA ILE A 401 -12.90 -12.98 12.71
C ILE A 401 -13.56 -11.61 12.63
N ARG A 402 -13.01 -10.70 11.81
CA ARG A 402 -13.51 -9.33 11.71
C ARG A 402 -14.98 -9.25 11.27
N PRO A 403 -15.44 -9.88 10.16
CA PRO A 403 -16.84 -9.85 9.78
C PRO A 403 -17.78 -10.48 10.80
N ILE A 404 -17.42 -11.64 11.33
CA ILE A 404 -18.25 -12.38 12.30
C ILE A 404 -18.39 -11.57 13.58
N LEU A 405 -17.29 -11.11 14.18
CA LEU A 405 -17.35 -10.31 15.41
C LEU A 405 -18.08 -8.97 15.18
N THR A 406 -17.81 -8.29 14.06
CA THR A 406 -18.53 -7.05 13.73
C THR A 406 -20.02 -7.33 13.63
N TRP A 407 -20.46 -8.38 12.94
CA TRP A 407 -21.86 -8.73 12.80
C TRP A 407 -22.49 -9.11 14.16
N VAL A 408 -21.84 -9.95 14.95
CA VAL A 408 -22.34 -10.33 16.30
C VAL A 408 -22.48 -9.11 17.20
N LEU A 409 -21.44 -8.26 17.27
CA LEU A 409 -21.44 -7.11 18.16
C LEU A 409 -22.46 -6.03 17.72
N THR A 410 -22.67 -5.85 16.42
CA THR A 410 -23.63 -4.88 15.90
C THR A 410 -25.07 -5.38 15.88
N SER A 411 -25.30 -6.67 15.50
CA SER A 411 -26.65 -7.20 15.28
C SER A 411 -27.22 -7.96 16.48
N VAL A 412 -26.36 -8.70 17.22
CA VAL A 412 -26.82 -9.47 18.40
C VAL A 412 -26.75 -8.64 19.67
N PHE A 413 -25.60 -7.97 19.88
CA PHE A 413 -25.42 -7.12 21.08
C PHE A 413 -25.86 -5.67 20.88
N SER A 414 -26.26 -5.27 19.67
CA SER A 414 -26.74 -3.93 19.35
C SER A 414 -25.79 -2.78 19.74
N LEU A 415 -24.47 -3.05 19.71
CA LEU A 415 -23.45 -2.07 20.09
C LEU A 415 -23.19 -1.00 19.01
N GLY A 416 -23.89 -1.05 17.87
CA GLY A 416 -23.79 -0.05 16.81
C GLY A 416 -22.34 0.20 16.36
N LEU A 417 -21.95 1.47 16.33
CA LEU A 417 -20.62 1.90 15.88
C LEU A 417 -19.47 1.36 16.75
N VAL A 418 -19.70 1.20 18.06
CA VAL A 418 -18.73 0.58 18.98
C VAL A 418 -18.42 -0.86 18.55
N GLY A 419 -19.47 -1.64 18.19
CA GLY A 419 -19.32 -3.01 17.71
C GLY A 419 -18.46 -3.12 16.44
N ILE A 420 -18.58 -2.14 15.54
CA ILE A 420 -17.74 -2.08 14.33
C ILE A 420 -16.27 -1.89 14.70
N TRP A 421 -15.94 -0.95 15.55
CA TRP A 421 -14.56 -0.65 15.94
C TRP A 421 -13.94 -1.72 16.83
N LEU A 422 -14.71 -2.42 17.63
CA LEU A 422 -14.28 -3.63 18.33
C LEU A 422 -13.95 -4.76 17.35
N GLY A 423 -14.73 -4.92 16.27
CA GLY A 423 -14.41 -5.86 15.19
C GLY A 423 -13.10 -5.52 14.48
N VAL A 424 -12.84 -4.22 14.20
CA VAL A 424 -11.57 -3.75 13.66
C VAL A 424 -10.41 -4.01 14.62
N LEU A 425 -10.59 -3.72 15.90
CA LEU A 425 -9.57 -3.96 16.93
C LEU A 425 -9.22 -5.45 17.05
N SER A 426 -10.23 -6.33 17.04
CA SER A 426 -10.03 -7.77 17.13
C SER A 426 -9.20 -8.33 15.97
N ASP A 427 -9.43 -7.83 14.75
CA ASP A 427 -8.65 -8.17 13.58
C ASP A 427 -7.16 -7.76 13.76
N GLN A 428 -6.90 -6.50 14.13
CA GLN A 428 -5.53 -6.02 14.31
C GLN A 428 -4.80 -6.76 15.43
N LEU A 429 -5.48 -7.04 16.53
CA LEU A 429 -4.94 -7.80 17.66
C LEU A 429 -4.63 -9.23 17.27
N THR A 430 -5.52 -9.89 16.53
CA THR A 430 -5.33 -11.27 16.06
C THR A 430 -4.11 -11.35 15.13
N ARG A 431 -4.03 -10.45 14.14
CA ARG A 431 -2.87 -10.38 13.23
C ARG A 431 -1.57 -10.13 13.99
N PHE A 432 -1.57 -9.14 14.87
CA PHE A 432 -0.41 -8.83 15.70
C PHE A 432 0.05 -10.05 16.49
N THR A 433 -0.88 -10.73 17.18
CA THR A 433 -0.56 -11.87 18.03
C THR A 433 0.02 -13.04 17.22
N LEU A 434 -0.64 -13.43 16.13
CA LEU A 434 -0.22 -14.57 15.32
C LEU A 434 1.12 -14.29 14.61
N LEU A 435 1.28 -13.12 14.01
CA LEU A 435 2.53 -12.74 13.32
C LEU A 435 3.70 -12.58 14.31
N ARG A 436 3.45 -12.03 15.50
CA ARG A 436 4.44 -11.93 16.58
C ARG A 436 4.90 -13.31 17.05
N ILE A 437 3.96 -14.24 17.30
CA ILE A 437 4.28 -15.62 17.70
C ILE A 437 5.16 -16.26 16.63
N ARG A 438 4.78 -16.17 15.36
CA ARG A 438 5.56 -16.73 14.25
C ARG A 438 6.96 -16.15 14.16
N PHE A 439 7.08 -14.82 14.32
CA PHE A 439 8.37 -14.15 14.31
C PHE A 439 9.29 -14.63 15.42
N HIS A 440 8.78 -14.76 16.67
CA HIS A 440 9.58 -15.21 17.81
C HIS A 440 9.92 -16.70 17.76
N GLN A 441 9.10 -17.55 17.12
CA GLN A 441 9.43 -18.97 16.90
C GLN A 441 10.69 -19.16 16.03
N GLY A 442 11.06 -18.15 15.22
CA GLY A 442 12.26 -18.19 14.41
C GLY A 442 12.23 -19.12 13.21
N LYS A 443 11.15 -19.90 12.98
CA LYS A 443 11.04 -20.86 11.86
C LYS A 443 11.14 -20.22 10.48
N TRP A 444 10.87 -18.92 10.37
CA TRP A 444 10.93 -18.16 9.13
C TRP A 444 12.36 -17.94 8.60
N VAL A 445 13.38 -18.09 9.44
CA VAL A 445 14.80 -17.92 9.02
C VAL A 445 15.29 -19.04 8.11
N GLU A 446 14.63 -20.21 8.13
CA GLU A 446 15.00 -21.40 7.36
C GLU A 446 14.41 -21.40 5.93
N TYR A 447 13.51 -20.46 5.61
CA TYR A 447 12.87 -20.41 4.30
C TYR A 447 13.89 -20.07 3.19
N LYS A 448 13.85 -20.88 2.12
CA LYS A 448 14.64 -20.68 0.89
C LYS A 448 13.74 -20.10 -0.20
N ILE A 449 14.11 -18.97 -0.79
CA ILE A 449 13.42 -18.28 -1.88
C ILE A 449 14.38 -17.97 -3.03
#